data_17dd25e6d0deb558421af84595587912
#
_entry.id   17dd25e6d0deb558421af84595587912
#
_cell.length_a   1.000
_cell.length_b   1.000
_cell.length_c   1.000
_cell.angle_alpha   90.00
_cell.angle_beta   90.00
_cell.angle_gamma   90.00
#
_symmetry.space_group_name_H-M   'P 1'
#
loop_
_entity.id
_entity.type
_entity.pdbx_description
1 polymer ?
#
loop_
_entity_poly.entity_id
_entity_poly.type
_entity_poly.pdbx_seq_one_letter_code
_entity_poly.pdbx_strand_id
1 'polypeptide(L)'
;MPKGKKEAEIQYRVANFFGIKQITIPNVNFAWASCKIPKYNKRGDLERFDYPFEGIRHEADLITINGNDYMNEIECKCSYSDFLADFRKKENHITKYTRSVYYAFDGELYAVKKDEIHKKLNDKFPEAGIIVVDDYICEIKKKPKYIKTEKIPIEVKLYLMRIGCHKWWKRK
;
A
#
# COMPACT_ATOMS: atom_id res chain seq x y z
N MET A 1 -20.51 7.23 -11.52
CA MET A 1 -19.37 8.12 -11.16
C MET A 1 -18.19 7.86 -12.09
N PRO A 2 -17.36 8.87 -12.41
CA PRO A 2 -16.09 8.63 -13.10
C PRO A 2 -15.19 7.71 -12.25
N LYS A 3 -14.51 6.73 -12.89
CA LYS A 3 -13.67 5.69 -12.24
C LYS A 3 -12.69 6.28 -11.19
N GLY A 4 -12.04 7.39 -11.49
CA GLY A 4 -11.05 8.00 -10.58
C GLY A 4 -11.64 8.64 -9.32
N LYS A 5 -12.92 9.03 -9.31
CA LYS A 5 -13.57 9.54 -8.08
C LYS A 5 -13.88 8.41 -7.10
N LYS A 6 -14.31 7.24 -7.60
CA LYS A 6 -14.64 6.09 -6.77
C LYS A 6 -13.39 5.51 -6.09
N GLU A 7 -12.27 5.42 -6.79
CA GLU A 7 -10.98 5.01 -6.24
C GLU A 7 -10.47 5.95 -5.13
N ALA A 8 -10.48 7.26 -5.40
CA ALA A 8 -10.08 8.26 -4.41
C ALA A 8 -10.96 8.21 -3.15
N GLU A 9 -12.23 7.88 -3.28
CA GLU A 9 -13.13 7.69 -2.14
C GLU A 9 -12.78 6.44 -1.33
N ILE A 10 -12.51 5.32 -1.99
CA ILE A 10 -12.03 4.10 -1.31
C ILE A 10 -10.74 4.41 -0.53
N GLN A 11 -9.75 5.05 -1.18
CA GLN A 11 -8.50 5.45 -0.52
C GLN A 11 -8.77 6.31 0.73
N TYR A 12 -9.65 7.31 0.63
CA TYR A 12 -10.00 8.18 1.74
C TYR A 12 -10.65 7.42 2.90
N ARG A 13 -11.62 6.54 2.62
CA ARG A 13 -12.31 5.73 3.64
C ARG A 13 -11.37 4.74 4.32
N VAL A 14 -10.51 4.08 3.56
CA VAL A 14 -9.49 3.18 4.09
C VAL A 14 -8.49 3.95 4.96
N ALA A 15 -8.05 5.14 4.53
CA ALA A 15 -7.18 5.99 5.33
C ALA A 15 -7.83 6.38 6.67
N ASN A 16 -9.10 6.75 6.66
CA ASN A 16 -9.85 7.06 7.89
C ASN A 16 -10.06 5.83 8.78
N PHE A 17 -10.27 4.65 8.19
CA PHE A 17 -10.42 3.39 8.92
C PHE A 17 -9.17 3.05 9.74
N PHE A 18 -7.98 3.22 9.17
CA PHE A 18 -6.74 3.05 9.92
C PHE A 18 -6.50 4.21 10.90
N GLY A 19 -7.11 5.37 10.64
CA GLY A 19 -7.16 6.52 11.52
C GLY A 19 -5.80 7.09 11.90
N ILE A 20 -5.77 7.85 12.99
CA ILE A 20 -4.55 8.50 13.50
C ILE A 20 -3.52 7.52 14.10
N LYS A 21 -3.88 6.25 14.28
CA LYS A 21 -2.97 5.21 14.80
C LYS A 21 -1.92 4.77 13.77
N GLN A 22 -2.13 5.08 12.50
CA GLN A 22 -1.21 4.74 11.42
C GLN A 22 -0.98 5.96 10.52
N ILE A 23 0.24 6.07 9.99
CA ILE A 23 0.54 7.05 8.95
C ILE A 23 0.00 6.49 7.64
N THR A 24 -0.85 7.25 6.93
CA THR A 24 -1.42 6.85 5.65
C THR A 24 -0.92 7.76 4.52
N ILE A 25 -0.45 7.18 3.42
CA ILE A 25 0.18 7.89 2.32
C ILE A 25 -0.40 7.37 1.00
N PRO A 26 -1.16 8.20 0.24
CA PRO A 26 -1.80 7.78 -0.99
C PRO A 26 -0.85 7.83 -2.20
N ASN A 27 -1.09 6.96 -3.18
CA ASN A 27 -0.50 6.95 -4.51
C ASN A 27 1.04 7.03 -4.49
N VAL A 28 1.69 6.13 -3.77
CA VAL A 28 3.17 6.11 -3.68
C VAL A 28 3.75 5.37 -4.88
N ASN A 29 4.37 6.13 -5.77
CA ASN A 29 5.12 5.56 -6.89
C ASN A 29 6.57 5.30 -6.47
N PHE A 30 6.91 4.05 -6.25
CA PHE A 30 8.24 3.64 -5.80
C PHE A 30 9.33 3.84 -6.86
N ALA A 31 8.98 3.80 -8.16
CA ALA A 31 9.94 4.05 -9.23
C ALA A 31 10.54 5.47 -9.20
N TRP A 32 9.80 6.43 -8.61
CA TRP A 32 10.23 7.83 -8.45
C TRP A 32 10.73 8.13 -7.05
N ALA A 33 10.73 7.12 -6.17
CA ALA A 33 11.16 7.27 -4.80
C ALA A 33 12.70 7.30 -4.72
N SER A 34 13.28 8.49 -4.77
CA SER A 34 14.74 8.74 -4.68
C SER A 34 15.24 8.80 -3.22
N CYS A 35 14.67 7.98 -2.34
CA CYS A 35 15.14 7.92 -0.96
C CYS A 35 16.58 7.39 -0.91
N LYS A 36 17.46 8.10 -0.20
CA LYS A 36 18.85 7.71 0.05
C LYS A 36 19.08 7.60 1.54
N ILE A 37 19.59 6.46 1.97
CA ILE A 37 19.96 6.23 3.38
C ILE A 37 21.49 6.23 3.46
N PRO A 38 22.11 7.20 4.12
CA PRO A 38 23.55 7.20 4.30
C PRO A 38 23.97 6.03 5.22
N LYS A 39 25.00 5.33 4.83
CA LYS A 39 25.68 4.30 5.64
C LYS A 39 27.04 4.80 6.03
N TYR A 40 27.33 4.70 7.32
CA TYR A 40 28.60 5.14 7.90
C TYR A 40 29.40 3.92 8.36
N ASN A 41 30.71 4.00 8.21
CA ASN A 41 31.62 3.01 8.73
C ASN A 41 31.75 3.13 10.28
N LYS A 42 32.51 2.24 10.91
CA LYS A 42 32.73 2.25 12.37
C LYS A 42 33.43 3.53 12.89
N ARG A 43 34.04 4.32 12.01
CA ARG A 43 34.72 5.58 12.33
C ARG A 43 33.81 6.79 12.17
N GLY A 44 32.59 6.59 11.66
CA GLY A 44 31.63 7.68 11.39
C GLY A 44 31.79 8.33 10.00
N ASP A 45 32.65 7.80 9.12
CA ASP A 45 32.79 8.30 7.76
C ASP A 45 31.68 7.73 6.85
N LEU A 46 31.17 8.54 5.91
CA LEU A 46 30.22 8.09 4.93
C LEU A 46 30.84 7.02 4.02
N GLU A 47 30.30 5.82 4.06
CA GLU A 47 30.77 4.69 3.26
C GLU A 47 30.02 4.59 1.91
N ARG A 48 28.68 4.66 1.96
CA ARG A 48 27.80 4.55 0.78
C ARG A 48 26.40 5.05 1.09
N PHE A 49 25.57 5.11 0.03
CA PHE A 49 24.13 5.27 0.16
C PHE A 49 23.41 3.96 -0.16
N ASP A 50 22.45 3.56 0.67
CA ASP A 50 21.46 2.55 0.32
C ASP A 50 20.26 3.22 -0.34
N TYR A 51 19.70 2.55 -1.35
CA TYR A 51 18.51 2.97 -2.08
C TYR A 51 17.37 1.98 -1.79
N PRO A 52 16.54 2.22 -0.77
CA PRO A 52 15.58 1.22 -0.25
C PRO A 52 14.53 0.78 -1.26
N PHE A 53 14.27 1.59 -2.29
CA PHE A 53 13.28 1.34 -3.34
C PHE A 53 13.89 1.09 -4.72
N GLU A 54 15.20 0.86 -4.79
CA GLU A 54 15.87 0.57 -6.06
C GLU A 54 15.28 -0.69 -6.70
N GLY A 55 14.98 -0.60 -8.00
CA GLY A 55 14.41 -1.70 -8.78
C GLY A 55 12.91 -1.94 -8.61
N ILE A 56 12.24 -1.21 -7.70
CA ILE A 56 10.79 -1.29 -7.51
C ILE A 56 10.11 -0.37 -8.53
N ARG A 57 9.21 -0.92 -9.35
CA ARG A 57 8.55 -0.19 -10.45
C ARG A 57 7.04 -0.13 -10.35
N HIS A 58 6.47 -0.37 -9.19
CA HIS A 58 5.03 -0.27 -9.00
C HIS A 58 4.63 0.99 -8.23
N GLU A 59 3.37 1.35 -8.33
CA GLU A 59 2.71 2.38 -7.55
C GLU A 59 1.72 1.71 -6.61
N ALA A 60 1.82 2.02 -5.31
CA ALA A 60 0.83 1.60 -4.33
C ALA A 60 -0.27 2.65 -4.23
N ASP A 61 -1.52 2.25 -4.29
CA ASP A 61 -2.67 3.17 -4.15
C ASP A 61 -2.71 3.80 -2.76
N LEU A 62 -2.36 3.03 -1.73
CA LEU A 62 -2.24 3.53 -0.36
C LEU A 62 -1.19 2.73 0.41
N ILE A 63 -0.37 3.43 1.16
CA ILE A 63 0.55 2.84 2.14
C ILE A 63 0.11 3.23 3.53
N THR A 64 0.17 2.29 4.48
CA THR A 64 0.05 2.59 5.91
C THR A 64 1.31 2.16 6.64
N ILE A 65 1.73 2.95 7.64
CA ILE A 65 2.84 2.65 8.52
C ILE A 65 2.30 2.62 9.95
N ASN A 66 2.40 1.48 10.61
CA ASN A 66 1.90 1.33 11.97
C ASN A 66 2.91 1.84 13.02
N GLY A 67 2.48 1.89 14.29
CA GLY A 67 3.30 2.37 15.40
C GLY A 67 4.56 1.54 15.69
N ASN A 68 4.68 0.34 15.13
CA ASN A 68 5.87 -0.52 15.24
C ASN A 68 6.81 -0.41 14.03
N ASP A 69 6.60 0.58 13.17
CA ASP A 69 7.40 0.88 11.97
C ASP A 69 7.34 -0.21 10.87
N TYR A 70 6.20 -0.90 10.75
CA TYR A 70 5.95 -1.79 9.65
C TYR A 70 5.01 -1.16 8.62
N MET A 71 5.29 -1.41 7.35
CA MET A 71 4.51 -0.92 6.21
C MET A 71 3.49 -1.96 5.77
N ASN A 72 2.28 -1.52 5.49
CA ASN A 72 1.29 -2.29 4.74
C ASN A 72 1.00 -1.56 3.44
N GLU A 73 0.77 -2.31 2.40
CA GLU A 73 0.37 -1.84 1.09
C GLU A 73 -1.08 -2.18 0.83
N ILE A 74 -1.83 -1.26 0.26
CA ILE A 74 -3.26 -1.41 0.01
C ILE A 74 -3.55 -1.01 -1.41
N GLU A 75 -4.12 -1.92 -2.17
CA GLU A 75 -4.58 -1.76 -3.54
C GLU A 75 -6.09 -1.53 -3.56
N CYS A 76 -6.54 -0.43 -4.15
CA CYS A 76 -7.95 -0.06 -4.23
C CYS A 76 -8.56 -0.50 -5.56
N LYS A 77 -9.63 -1.28 -5.53
CA LYS A 77 -10.24 -1.89 -6.72
C LYS A 77 -11.70 -1.49 -6.86
N CYS A 78 -12.00 -0.76 -7.94
CA CYS A 78 -13.34 -0.31 -8.29
C CYS A 78 -14.03 -1.22 -9.31
N SER A 79 -13.30 -2.15 -9.94
CA SER A 79 -13.84 -3.11 -10.88
C SER A 79 -13.12 -4.45 -10.82
N TYR A 80 -13.83 -5.52 -11.18
CA TYR A 80 -13.24 -6.85 -11.22
C TYR A 80 -12.14 -6.99 -12.29
N SER A 81 -12.30 -6.30 -13.44
CA SER A 81 -11.28 -6.27 -14.49
C SER A 81 -9.98 -5.61 -14.03
N ASP A 82 -10.08 -4.57 -13.23
CA ASP A 82 -8.93 -3.88 -12.64
C ASP A 82 -8.19 -4.78 -11.63
N PHE A 83 -8.95 -5.47 -10.77
CA PHE A 83 -8.41 -6.47 -9.87
C PHE A 83 -7.66 -7.59 -10.63
N LEU A 84 -8.25 -8.12 -11.72
CA LEU A 84 -7.60 -9.16 -12.52
C LEU A 84 -6.34 -8.66 -13.23
N ALA A 85 -6.27 -7.37 -13.56
CA ALA A 85 -5.12 -6.79 -14.25
C ALA A 85 -3.84 -6.85 -13.39
N ASP A 86 -3.94 -6.78 -12.07
CA ASP A 86 -2.78 -6.86 -11.18
C ASP A 86 -2.03 -8.19 -11.31
N PHE A 87 -2.76 -9.29 -11.50
CA PHE A 87 -2.14 -10.62 -11.64
C PHE A 87 -1.51 -10.88 -13.02
N ARG A 88 -1.67 -9.94 -13.96
CA ARG A 88 -1.00 -9.97 -15.28
C ARG A 88 0.31 -9.21 -15.25
N LYS A 89 0.48 -8.28 -14.30
CA LYS A 89 1.73 -7.54 -14.10
C LYS A 89 2.77 -8.51 -13.54
N LYS A 90 4.00 -8.49 -14.08
CA LYS A 90 5.11 -9.30 -13.57
C LYS A 90 5.73 -8.71 -12.29
N GLU A 91 5.27 -7.56 -11.87
CA GLU A 91 5.82 -6.81 -10.75
C GLU A 91 5.16 -7.26 -9.45
N ASN A 92 5.97 -7.56 -8.45
CA ASN A 92 5.51 -7.90 -7.12
C ASN A 92 5.19 -6.63 -6.35
N HIS A 93 4.01 -6.56 -5.74
CA HIS A 93 3.59 -5.50 -4.81
C HIS A 93 4.31 -5.55 -3.45
N ILE A 94 5.49 -6.16 -3.40
CA ILE A 94 6.17 -6.40 -2.13
C ILE A 94 7.53 -5.73 -2.16
N THR A 95 7.72 -4.74 -1.29
CA THR A 95 9.03 -4.20 -0.97
C THR A 95 9.66 -4.97 0.19
N LYS A 96 10.94 -4.77 0.47
CA LYS A 96 11.57 -5.34 1.67
C LYS A 96 10.96 -4.87 3.00
N TYR A 97 10.15 -3.81 2.98
CA TYR A 97 9.45 -3.26 4.14
C TYR A 97 7.96 -3.61 4.18
N THR A 98 7.41 -4.21 3.12
CA THR A 98 5.98 -4.56 3.06
C THR A 98 5.69 -5.76 3.94
N ARG A 99 5.01 -5.54 5.07
CA ARG A 99 4.64 -6.59 6.02
C ARG A 99 3.35 -7.30 5.63
N SER A 100 2.42 -6.55 5.05
CA SER A 100 1.17 -7.12 4.58
C SER A 100 0.62 -6.33 3.40
N VAL A 101 -0.13 -7.03 2.55
CA VAL A 101 -0.83 -6.45 1.41
C VAL A 101 -2.32 -6.65 1.61
N TYR A 102 -3.10 -5.63 1.31
CA TYR A 102 -4.55 -5.67 1.28
C TYR A 102 -5.07 -5.30 -0.09
N TYR A 103 -6.17 -5.91 -0.48
CA TYR A 103 -7.03 -5.42 -1.55
C TYR A 103 -8.29 -4.81 -0.94
N ALA A 104 -8.51 -3.53 -1.22
CA ALA A 104 -9.70 -2.81 -0.79
C ALA A 104 -10.69 -2.74 -1.95
N PHE A 105 -11.86 -3.33 -1.77
CA PHE A 105 -12.90 -3.41 -2.79
C PHE A 105 -14.06 -2.50 -2.45
N ASP A 106 -14.64 -1.92 -3.47
CA ASP A 106 -15.98 -1.35 -3.41
C ASP A 106 -16.99 -2.39 -2.93
N GLY A 107 -17.93 -1.99 -2.06
CA GLY A 107 -18.90 -2.90 -1.44
C GLY A 107 -19.81 -3.60 -2.44
N GLU A 108 -20.29 -2.88 -3.47
CA GLU A 108 -21.12 -3.46 -4.52
C GLU A 108 -20.34 -4.49 -5.36
N LEU A 109 -19.09 -4.15 -5.73
CA LEU A 109 -18.21 -5.06 -6.45
C LEU A 109 -17.97 -6.33 -5.62
N TYR A 110 -17.66 -6.17 -4.34
CA TYR A 110 -17.40 -7.31 -3.47
C TYR A 110 -18.63 -8.18 -3.28
N ALA A 111 -19.81 -7.60 -3.10
CA ALA A 111 -21.07 -8.36 -2.94
C ALA A 111 -21.36 -9.26 -4.15
N VAL A 112 -21.10 -8.75 -5.37
CA VAL A 112 -21.37 -9.49 -6.62
C VAL A 112 -20.28 -10.52 -6.95
N LYS A 113 -19.00 -10.23 -6.59
CA LYS A 113 -17.83 -11.01 -7.04
C LYS A 113 -17.05 -11.69 -5.90
N LYS A 114 -17.67 -11.83 -4.73
CA LYS A 114 -17.04 -12.34 -3.51
C LYS A 114 -16.29 -13.66 -3.73
N ASP A 115 -16.96 -14.66 -4.28
CA ASP A 115 -16.39 -16.00 -4.41
C ASP A 115 -15.23 -16.04 -5.42
N GLU A 116 -15.38 -15.32 -6.55
CA GLU A 116 -14.32 -15.19 -7.55
C GLU A 116 -13.10 -14.44 -7.01
N ILE A 117 -13.31 -13.37 -6.20
CA ILE A 117 -12.25 -12.62 -5.54
C ILE A 117 -11.49 -13.51 -4.57
N HIS A 118 -12.20 -14.23 -3.68
CA HIS A 118 -11.58 -15.14 -2.72
C HIS A 118 -10.81 -16.25 -3.42
N LYS A 119 -11.40 -16.90 -4.43
CA LYS A 119 -10.74 -17.93 -5.22
C LYS A 119 -9.47 -17.40 -5.85
N LYS A 120 -9.53 -16.25 -6.54
CA LYS A 120 -8.38 -15.66 -7.21
C LYS A 120 -7.26 -15.31 -6.26
N LEU A 121 -7.56 -14.70 -5.10
CA LEU A 121 -6.56 -14.39 -4.08
C LEU A 121 -5.94 -15.65 -3.49
N ASN A 122 -6.75 -16.65 -3.16
CA ASN A 122 -6.22 -17.90 -2.60
C ASN A 122 -5.28 -18.63 -3.58
N ASP A 123 -5.58 -18.55 -4.89
CA ASP A 123 -4.76 -19.18 -5.93
C ASP A 123 -3.46 -18.40 -6.25
N LYS A 124 -3.50 -17.07 -6.19
CA LYS A 124 -2.42 -16.20 -6.69
C LYS A 124 -1.68 -15.43 -5.61
N PHE A 125 -2.36 -15.06 -4.53
CA PHE A 125 -1.77 -14.30 -3.44
C PHE A 125 -2.49 -14.60 -2.11
N PRO A 126 -2.33 -15.81 -1.57
CA PRO A 126 -3.06 -16.28 -0.38
C PRO A 126 -2.77 -15.45 0.87
N GLU A 127 -1.64 -14.76 0.93
CA GLU A 127 -1.24 -13.88 2.02
C GLU A 127 -2.04 -12.57 2.08
N ALA A 128 -2.63 -12.15 0.95
CA ALA A 128 -3.33 -10.88 0.89
C ALA A 128 -4.59 -10.85 1.77
N GLY A 129 -4.80 -9.73 2.45
CA GLY A 129 -6.02 -9.39 3.16
C GLY A 129 -7.08 -8.79 2.23
N ILE A 130 -8.32 -8.72 2.71
CA ILE A 130 -9.44 -8.10 2.02
C ILE A 130 -10.07 -7.06 2.92
N ILE A 131 -10.21 -5.83 2.40
CA ILE A 131 -10.98 -4.75 2.99
C ILE A 131 -12.18 -4.50 2.07
N VAL A 132 -13.35 -4.31 2.65
CA VAL A 132 -14.57 -3.93 1.91
C VAL A 132 -14.99 -2.55 2.37
N VAL A 133 -15.25 -1.68 1.42
CA VAL A 133 -15.60 -0.28 1.63
C VAL A 133 -16.95 -0.01 0.99
N ASP A 134 -17.95 0.27 1.79
CA ASP A 134 -19.26 0.75 1.33
C ASP A 134 -19.52 2.19 1.83
N ASP A 135 -20.73 2.71 1.61
CA ASP A 135 -21.07 4.09 1.94
C ASP A 135 -20.96 4.42 3.44
N TYR A 136 -21.04 3.43 4.31
CA TYR A 136 -21.09 3.61 5.76
C TYR A 136 -19.99 2.90 6.52
N ILE A 137 -19.46 1.80 5.97
CA ILE A 137 -18.59 0.86 6.68
C ILE A 137 -17.33 0.60 5.88
N CYS A 138 -16.20 0.57 6.59
CA CYS A 138 -14.95 0.00 6.09
C CYS A 138 -14.58 -1.17 7.00
N GLU A 139 -14.48 -2.38 6.45
CA GLU A 139 -14.33 -3.59 7.24
C GLU A 139 -13.28 -4.54 6.65
N ILE A 140 -12.47 -5.16 7.53
CA ILE A 140 -11.54 -6.24 7.14
C ILE A 140 -12.31 -7.56 7.09
N LYS A 141 -12.57 -8.06 5.88
CA LYS A 141 -13.22 -9.37 5.65
C LYS A 141 -12.25 -10.55 5.70
N LYS A 142 -10.98 -10.30 5.36
CA LYS A 142 -9.90 -11.29 5.47
C LYS A 142 -8.66 -10.60 6.01
N LYS A 143 -8.13 -11.10 7.13
CA LYS A 143 -6.84 -10.62 7.64
C LYS A 143 -5.70 -11.12 6.73
N PRO A 144 -4.67 -10.30 6.45
CA PRO A 144 -3.51 -10.72 5.69
C PRO A 144 -2.65 -11.65 6.54
N LYS A 145 -1.86 -12.49 5.88
CA LYS A 145 -0.73 -13.15 6.52
C LYS A 145 0.47 -12.19 6.50
N TYR A 146 1.21 -12.15 7.60
CA TYR A 146 2.38 -11.31 7.68
C TYR A 146 3.52 -11.90 6.88
N ILE A 147 4.13 -11.06 6.04
CA ILE A 147 5.33 -11.38 5.28
C ILE A 147 6.53 -11.05 6.17
N LYS A 148 7.56 -11.90 6.16
CA LYS A 148 8.80 -11.61 6.87
C LYS A 148 9.46 -10.39 6.23
N THR A 149 9.67 -9.33 7.00
CA THR A 149 10.14 -8.05 6.50
C THR A 149 10.95 -7.29 7.54
N GLU A 150 11.64 -6.25 7.10
CA GLU A 150 12.37 -5.31 7.93
C GLU A 150 11.45 -4.19 8.42
N LYS A 151 11.78 -3.59 9.56
CA LYS A 151 11.18 -2.33 9.98
C LYS A 151 11.65 -1.20 9.06
N ILE A 152 10.76 -0.23 8.83
CA ILE A 152 11.12 0.95 8.06
C ILE A 152 12.11 1.79 8.87
N PRO A 153 13.30 2.12 8.32
CA PRO A 153 14.21 3.08 8.92
C PRO A 153 13.55 4.47 9.03
N ILE A 154 13.97 5.24 10.02
CA ILE A 154 13.40 6.58 10.25
C ILE A 154 13.54 7.49 9.03
N GLU A 155 14.63 7.38 8.29
CA GLU A 155 14.90 8.18 7.08
C GLU A 155 13.87 7.87 5.99
N VAL A 156 13.55 6.58 5.79
CA VAL A 156 12.52 6.13 4.83
C VAL A 156 11.15 6.59 5.27
N LYS A 157 10.84 6.47 6.55
CA LYS A 157 9.57 6.93 7.13
C LYS A 157 9.37 8.42 6.91
N LEU A 158 10.37 9.24 7.23
CA LEU A 158 10.32 10.69 7.01
C LEU A 158 10.19 11.05 5.53
N TYR A 159 10.88 10.32 4.65
CA TYR A 159 10.79 10.52 3.21
C TYR A 159 9.35 10.22 2.71
N LEU A 160 8.77 9.08 3.08
CA LEU A 160 7.40 8.73 2.72
C LEU A 160 6.38 9.74 3.28
N MET A 161 6.56 10.20 4.51
CA MET A 161 5.72 11.25 5.09
C MET A 161 5.79 12.56 4.28
N ARG A 162 6.97 12.98 3.81
CA ARG A 162 7.12 14.15 2.94
C ARG A 162 6.36 13.99 1.62
N ILE A 163 6.41 12.81 1.00
CA ILE A 163 5.61 12.51 -0.19
C ILE A 163 4.12 12.66 0.13
N GLY A 164 3.66 12.10 1.24
CA GLY A 164 2.27 12.21 1.69
C GLY A 164 1.83 13.66 1.86
N CYS A 165 2.59 14.45 2.61
CA CYS A 165 2.30 15.88 2.80
C CYS A 165 2.21 16.62 1.47
N HIS A 166 3.16 16.38 0.54
CA HIS A 166 3.16 17.06 -0.75
C HIS A 166 1.96 16.71 -1.62
N LYS A 167 1.48 15.46 -1.56
CA LYS A 167 0.28 15.03 -2.29
C LYS A 167 -1.01 15.60 -1.70
N TRP A 168 -1.09 15.77 -0.39
CA TRP A 168 -2.21 16.43 0.26
C TRP A 168 -2.33 17.90 -0.13
N TRP A 169 -1.23 18.63 -0.23
CA TRP A 169 -1.22 20.03 -0.66
C TRP A 169 -1.69 20.25 -2.11
N LYS A 170 -1.42 19.31 -3.00
CA LYS A 170 -1.82 19.40 -4.42
C LYS A 170 -3.29 19.06 -4.69
N ARG A 171 -4.01 18.54 -3.70
CA ARG A 171 -5.45 18.20 -3.83
C ARG A 171 -6.41 19.36 -3.51
N LYS A 172 -5.88 20.52 -3.12
CA LYS A 172 -6.63 21.76 -2.98
C LYS A 172 -6.56 22.56 -4.27
#